data_98e270fdceeba22d4ab3898a76092a0f
#
_entry.id   98e270fdceeba22d4ab3898a76092a0f
#
_cell.length_a   1.000
_cell.length_b   1.000
_cell.length_c   1.000
_cell.angle_alpha   90.00
_cell.angle_beta   90.00
_cell.angle_gamma   90.00
#
_symmetry.space_group_name_H-M   'P 1'
#
loop_
_entity.id
_entity.type
_entity.pdbx_description
1 polymer ?
#
loop_
_entity_poly.entity_id
_entity_poly.type
_entity_poly.pdbx_seq_one_letter_code
_entity_poly.pdbx_strand_id
1 'polypeptide(L)'
;MCASHVASRALAGKAFRQGFFWPTVLADAEYLVKTCDACQFYAKAIHQPAQALQTTPISWPFAVWGLDIVGPLPRSVGGYLFLFVAIDKFTKWPEVQPVRSITAQAAITFIQGIVSRFGVPNRIITDNGSQFTSHSFLEYCDELGTKVCFASIAHPCSNGQVERINAEVLKGLKPQAFNRFKTGGKGWIEELPAVLWSLRTTPNRAMQETPFSLVYGAEAVLPMELKYGSPRTRAYDEEAQQERRIDDVNFLE
;
A
#
# COMPACT_ATOMS: atom_id res chain seq x y z
N MET A 1 -13.07 4.03 10.98
CA MET A 1 -13.51 2.88 10.16
C MET A 1 -12.28 2.18 9.63
N CYS A 2 -12.17 0.86 9.76
CA CYS A 2 -11.17 0.10 9.03
C CYS A 2 -11.62 0.05 7.57
N ALA A 3 -10.91 0.72 6.68
CA ALA A 3 -11.34 0.96 5.29
C ALA A 3 -11.36 -0.31 4.40
N SER A 4 -10.76 -1.41 4.82
CA SER A 4 -10.88 -2.72 4.18
C SER A 4 -10.92 -3.82 5.23
N HIS A 5 -11.77 -4.80 5.04
CA HIS A 5 -11.83 -5.99 5.89
C HIS A 5 -10.69 -6.92 5.49
N VAL A 6 -9.54 -6.69 6.09
CA VAL A 6 -8.37 -7.58 6.01
C VAL A 6 -8.69 -8.89 6.73
N ALA A 7 -7.88 -9.92 6.58
CA ALA A 7 -8.06 -11.17 7.33
C ALA A 7 -8.26 -10.89 8.83
N SER A 8 -9.15 -11.62 9.49
CA SER A 8 -9.56 -11.39 10.90
C SER A 8 -8.38 -11.21 11.87
N ARG A 9 -7.33 -12.03 11.72
CA ARG A 9 -6.10 -11.91 12.53
C ARG A 9 -5.36 -10.60 12.33
N ALA A 10 -5.31 -10.08 11.09
CA ALA A 10 -4.66 -8.81 10.80
C ALA A 10 -5.47 -7.63 11.36
N LEU A 11 -6.81 -7.74 11.36
CA LEU A 11 -7.69 -6.76 11.97
C LEU A 11 -7.50 -6.70 13.49
N ALA A 12 -7.45 -7.86 14.15
CA ALA A 12 -7.14 -7.96 15.58
C ALA A 12 -5.73 -7.43 15.90
N GLY A 13 -4.72 -7.82 15.09
CA GLY A 13 -3.34 -7.32 15.25
C GLY A 13 -3.24 -5.80 15.13
N LYS A 14 -4.05 -5.19 14.27
CA LYS A 14 -4.14 -3.73 14.14
C LYS A 14 -4.69 -3.07 15.41
N ALA A 15 -5.71 -3.67 16.04
CA ALA A 15 -6.24 -3.20 17.32
C ALA A 15 -5.19 -3.32 18.45
N PHE A 16 -4.48 -4.44 18.51
CA PHE A 16 -3.44 -4.66 19.52
C PHE A 16 -2.30 -3.64 19.43
N ARG A 17 -1.83 -3.32 18.20
CA ARG A 17 -0.77 -2.32 18.01
C ARG A 17 -1.18 -0.91 18.44
N GLN A 18 -2.49 -0.64 18.45
CA GLN A 18 -3.04 0.62 18.91
C GLN A 18 -3.32 0.62 20.43
N GLY A 19 -2.93 -0.45 21.14
CA GLY A 19 -3.12 -0.59 22.56
C GLY A 19 -4.53 -0.98 22.99
N PHE A 20 -5.42 -1.37 22.03
CA PHE A 20 -6.75 -1.87 22.36
C PHE A 20 -6.73 -3.39 22.53
N PHE A 21 -7.20 -3.86 23.68
CA PHE A 21 -7.33 -5.27 23.97
C PHE A 21 -8.67 -5.55 24.65
N TRP A 22 -9.33 -6.61 24.18
CA TRP A 22 -10.46 -7.24 24.86
C TRP A 22 -10.46 -8.75 24.58
N PRO A 23 -11.01 -9.58 25.50
CA PRO A 23 -10.85 -11.04 25.44
C PRO A 23 -11.40 -11.68 24.15
N THR A 24 -12.44 -11.09 23.54
CA THR A 24 -13.13 -11.63 22.36
C THR A 24 -12.65 -11.04 21.04
N VAL A 25 -11.60 -10.21 21.02
CA VAL A 25 -11.12 -9.47 19.84
C VAL A 25 -10.93 -10.33 18.58
N LEU A 26 -10.41 -11.56 18.73
CA LEU A 26 -10.22 -12.47 17.59
C LEU A 26 -11.55 -13.00 17.05
N ALA A 27 -12.46 -13.37 17.93
CA ALA A 27 -13.79 -13.86 17.57
C ALA A 27 -14.63 -12.74 16.95
N ASP A 28 -14.59 -11.53 17.51
CA ASP A 28 -15.32 -10.36 16.98
C ASP A 28 -14.78 -9.93 15.61
N ALA A 29 -13.45 -9.95 15.43
CA ALA A 29 -12.83 -9.68 14.14
C ALA A 29 -13.19 -10.75 13.09
N GLU A 30 -13.27 -12.01 13.49
CA GLU A 30 -13.70 -13.11 12.61
C GLU A 30 -15.19 -12.99 12.24
N TYR A 31 -16.03 -12.70 13.21
CA TYR A 31 -17.45 -12.44 12.98
C TYR A 31 -17.66 -11.28 12.01
N LEU A 32 -17.00 -10.15 12.24
CA LEU A 32 -17.07 -8.98 11.38
C LEU A 32 -16.69 -9.28 9.92
N VAL A 33 -15.61 -10.04 9.70
CA VAL A 33 -15.17 -10.40 8.36
C VAL A 33 -16.13 -11.39 7.70
N LYS A 34 -16.64 -12.38 8.46
CA LYS A 34 -17.58 -13.39 7.96
C LYS A 34 -18.98 -12.85 7.62
N THR A 35 -19.44 -11.84 8.36
CA THR A 35 -20.79 -11.27 8.19
C THR A 35 -20.82 -10.10 7.20
N CYS A 36 -19.67 -9.63 6.70
CA CYS A 36 -19.62 -8.56 5.72
C CYS A 36 -20.03 -9.07 4.34
N ASP A 37 -21.23 -8.66 3.86
CA ASP A 37 -21.77 -9.04 2.54
C ASP A 37 -20.78 -8.80 1.40
N ALA A 38 -20.11 -7.63 1.41
CA ALA A 38 -19.16 -7.27 0.38
C ALA A 38 -17.90 -8.17 0.39
N CYS A 39 -17.40 -8.52 1.58
CA CYS A 39 -16.27 -9.45 1.70
C CYS A 39 -16.65 -10.85 1.24
N GLN A 40 -17.86 -11.33 1.58
CA GLN A 40 -18.32 -12.66 1.16
C GLN A 40 -18.59 -12.74 -0.34
N PHE A 41 -19.18 -11.72 -0.92
CA PHE A 41 -19.46 -11.68 -2.37
C PHE A 41 -18.18 -11.74 -3.22
N TYR A 42 -17.09 -11.10 -2.76
CA TYR A 42 -15.81 -11.09 -3.47
C TYR A 42 -14.77 -12.11 -2.94
N ALA A 43 -15.15 -12.98 -2.02
CA ALA A 43 -14.25 -14.02 -1.52
C ALA A 43 -13.79 -14.95 -2.63
N LYS A 44 -12.48 -15.10 -2.81
CA LYS A 44 -11.89 -16.09 -3.72
C LYS A 44 -11.54 -17.35 -2.94
N ALA A 45 -12.06 -18.49 -3.36
CA ALA A 45 -11.53 -19.80 -2.95
C ALA A 45 -10.21 -20.04 -3.72
N ILE A 46 -9.07 -19.97 -3.03
CA ILE A 46 -7.77 -20.21 -3.67
C ILE A 46 -7.14 -21.44 -3.01
N HIS A 47 -6.99 -22.51 -3.78
CA HIS A 47 -6.12 -23.64 -3.48
C HIS A 47 -4.95 -23.63 -4.48
N GLN A 48 -3.83 -23.02 -4.13
CA GLN A 48 -2.57 -23.20 -4.84
C GLN A 48 -1.48 -23.62 -3.85
N PRO A 49 -0.65 -24.62 -4.20
CA PRO A 49 0.49 -25.02 -3.38
C PRO A 49 1.51 -23.86 -3.31
N ALA A 50 2.14 -23.69 -2.15
CA ALA A 50 3.18 -22.68 -1.94
C ALA A 50 4.41 -23.02 -2.81
N GLN A 51 4.71 -22.18 -3.79
CA GLN A 51 5.98 -22.25 -4.53
C GLN A 51 7.08 -21.56 -3.72
N ALA A 52 8.29 -22.12 -3.76
CA ALA A 52 9.47 -21.51 -3.14
C ALA A 52 9.77 -20.16 -3.79
N LEU A 53 9.62 -19.09 -3.02
CA LEU A 53 9.89 -17.72 -3.45
C LEU A 53 11.41 -17.49 -3.49
N GLN A 54 11.96 -17.24 -4.66
CA GLN A 54 13.31 -16.67 -4.76
C GLN A 54 13.24 -15.20 -4.38
N THR A 55 13.86 -14.85 -3.26
CA THR A 55 13.92 -13.48 -2.76
C THR A 55 15.05 -12.71 -3.42
N THR A 56 14.76 -11.59 -4.08
CA THR A 56 15.81 -10.64 -4.48
C THR A 56 16.36 -9.98 -3.21
N PRO A 57 17.67 -9.99 -2.96
CA PRO A 57 18.24 -9.32 -1.80
C PRO A 57 17.95 -7.82 -1.89
N ILE A 58 17.30 -7.29 -0.87
CA ILE A 58 16.87 -5.90 -0.79
C ILE A 58 17.62 -5.30 0.39
N SER A 59 18.39 -4.24 0.15
CA SER A 59 19.37 -3.76 1.12
C SER A 59 18.87 -2.61 2.00
N TRP A 60 18.00 -1.71 1.52
CA TRP A 60 17.49 -0.56 2.29
C TRP A 60 16.13 -0.06 1.76
N PRO A 61 15.39 0.72 2.56
CA PRO A 61 14.11 1.31 2.14
C PRO A 61 14.22 2.13 0.86
N PHE A 62 13.22 2.03 -0.01
CA PHE A 62 13.05 2.79 -1.25
C PHE A 62 14.09 2.53 -2.35
N ALA A 63 15.05 1.64 -2.12
CA ALA A 63 16.07 1.31 -3.11
C ALA A 63 15.50 0.58 -4.33
N VAL A 64 14.49 -0.26 -4.15
CA VAL A 64 13.93 -1.09 -5.22
C VAL A 64 12.41 -1.00 -5.24
N TRP A 65 11.88 -0.43 -6.32
CA TRP A 65 10.44 -0.35 -6.55
C TRP A 65 10.00 -1.36 -7.61
N GLY A 66 8.92 -2.05 -7.32
CA GLY A 66 8.20 -2.81 -8.33
C GLY A 66 7.05 -1.99 -8.89
N LEU A 67 6.90 -1.91 -10.21
CA LEU A 67 5.84 -1.19 -10.88
C LEU A 67 4.95 -2.13 -11.68
N ASP A 68 3.66 -1.78 -11.74
CA ASP A 68 2.67 -2.46 -12.57
C ASP A 68 1.47 -1.55 -12.84
N ILE A 69 0.57 -1.99 -13.70
CA ILE A 69 -0.65 -1.28 -14.09
C ILE A 69 -1.87 -2.15 -13.85
N VAL A 70 -2.88 -1.54 -13.26
CA VAL A 70 -4.17 -2.19 -13.04
C VAL A 70 -5.23 -1.52 -13.90
N GLY A 71 -6.00 -2.30 -14.62
CA GLY A 71 -7.12 -1.83 -15.44
C GLY A 71 -7.27 -2.56 -16.77
N PRO A 72 -8.24 -2.15 -17.60
CA PRO A 72 -9.15 -1.04 -17.37
C PRO A 72 -10.18 -1.33 -16.26
N LEU A 73 -10.40 -0.32 -15.41
CA LEU A 73 -11.46 -0.30 -14.40
C LEU A 73 -12.71 0.39 -14.97
N PRO A 74 -13.89 0.23 -14.35
CA PRO A 74 -15.06 1.03 -14.70
C PRO A 74 -14.72 2.52 -14.64
N ARG A 75 -15.19 3.29 -15.63
CA ARG A 75 -14.90 4.72 -15.71
C ARG A 75 -15.38 5.44 -14.45
N SER A 76 -14.46 6.09 -13.75
CA SER A 76 -14.76 6.86 -12.56
C SER A 76 -15.07 8.32 -12.86
N VAL A 77 -15.48 9.06 -11.83
CA VAL A 77 -15.54 10.53 -11.89
C VAL A 77 -14.15 11.07 -12.28
N GLY A 78 -14.09 12.00 -13.21
CA GLY A 78 -12.84 12.50 -13.78
C GLY A 78 -12.29 11.67 -14.93
N GLY A 79 -12.96 10.56 -15.33
CA GLY A 79 -12.61 9.77 -16.51
C GLY A 79 -11.43 8.83 -16.35
N TYR A 80 -11.05 8.51 -15.12
CA TYR A 80 -9.96 7.57 -14.82
C TYR A 80 -10.37 6.13 -15.10
N LEU A 81 -9.45 5.36 -15.71
CA LEU A 81 -9.67 3.99 -16.14
C LEU A 81 -8.59 3.03 -15.63
N PHE A 82 -7.41 3.53 -15.29
CA PHE A 82 -6.26 2.72 -14.92
C PHE A 82 -5.63 3.23 -13.62
N LEU A 83 -4.86 2.36 -12.97
CA LEU A 83 -4.02 2.69 -11.83
C LEU A 83 -2.58 2.33 -12.16
N PHE A 84 -1.66 3.28 -12.06
CA PHE A 84 -0.26 2.95 -11.85
C PHE A 84 -0.09 2.51 -10.40
N VAL A 85 0.57 1.39 -10.18
CA VAL A 85 0.85 0.84 -8.86
C VAL A 85 2.34 0.64 -8.72
N ALA A 86 2.89 1.12 -7.63
CA ALA A 86 4.27 0.85 -7.24
C ALA A 86 4.31 0.31 -5.81
N ILE A 87 5.27 -0.56 -5.54
CA ILE A 87 5.56 -1.06 -4.20
C ILE A 87 7.05 -0.95 -3.92
N ASP A 88 7.41 -0.32 -2.82
CA ASP A 88 8.76 -0.48 -2.29
C ASP A 88 8.96 -1.91 -1.78
N LYS A 89 9.98 -2.58 -2.31
CA LYS A 89 10.21 -3.99 -2.01
C LYS A 89 10.72 -4.23 -0.60
N PHE A 90 11.26 -3.22 0.07
CA PHE A 90 11.71 -3.29 1.46
C PHE A 90 10.55 -3.05 2.43
N THR A 91 10.01 -1.85 2.48
CA THR A 91 8.96 -1.46 3.44
C THR A 91 7.58 -2.00 3.10
N LYS A 92 7.36 -2.49 1.87
CA LYS A 92 6.05 -2.86 1.32
C LYS A 92 5.09 -1.67 1.19
N TRP A 93 5.63 -0.46 1.19
CA TRP A 93 4.85 0.75 0.99
C TRP A 93 4.25 0.81 -0.41
N PRO A 94 2.91 0.89 -0.54
CA PRO A 94 2.26 1.02 -1.83
C PRO A 94 2.07 2.49 -2.20
N GLU A 95 2.41 2.82 -3.45
CA GLU A 95 2.02 4.06 -4.14
C GLU A 95 1.09 3.73 -5.29
N VAL A 96 -0.02 4.46 -5.40
CA VAL A 96 -1.00 4.24 -6.45
C VAL A 96 -1.49 5.57 -7.00
N GLN A 97 -1.47 5.69 -8.32
CA GLN A 97 -1.94 6.88 -9.02
C GLN A 97 -2.99 6.52 -10.07
N PRO A 98 -4.20 7.08 -9.99
CA PRO A 98 -5.20 6.92 -11.05
C PRO A 98 -4.82 7.70 -12.29
N VAL A 99 -4.98 7.09 -13.47
CA VAL A 99 -4.72 7.70 -14.76
C VAL A 99 -5.85 7.44 -15.77
N ARG A 100 -6.02 8.36 -16.71
CA ARG A 100 -7.04 8.25 -17.77
C ARG A 100 -6.59 7.36 -18.90
N SER A 101 -5.29 7.39 -19.20
CA SER A 101 -4.64 6.64 -20.28
C SER A 101 -3.26 6.20 -19.85
N ILE A 102 -2.81 5.08 -20.41
CA ILE A 102 -1.48 4.52 -20.19
C ILE A 102 -0.53 5.17 -21.20
N THR A 103 0.32 6.09 -20.76
CA THR A 103 1.32 6.76 -21.59
C THR A 103 2.68 6.77 -20.88
N ALA A 104 3.77 6.88 -21.65
CA ALA A 104 5.11 7.05 -21.11
C ALA A 104 5.21 8.30 -20.21
N GLN A 105 4.60 9.41 -20.63
CA GLN A 105 4.59 10.65 -19.85
C GLN A 105 3.87 10.47 -18.50
N ALA A 106 2.76 9.74 -18.47
CA ALA A 106 2.07 9.45 -17.21
C ALA A 106 2.92 8.56 -16.29
N ALA A 107 3.69 7.61 -16.85
CA ALA A 107 4.63 6.79 -16.10
C ALA A 107 5.78 7.64 -15.53
N ILE A 108 6.35 8.55 -16.32
CA ILE A 108 7.37 9.50 -15.86
C ILE A 108 6.84 10.37 -14.71
N THR A 109 5.65 10.96 -14.87
CA THR A 109 5.02 11.79 -13.83
C THR A 109 4.80 10.99 -12.53
N PHE A 110 4.43 9.72 -12.66
CA PHE A 110 4.27 8.84 -11.50
C PHE A 110 5.60 8.61 -10.76
N ILE A 111 6.69 8.33 -11.50
CA ILE A 111 8.02 8.17 -10.90
C ILE A 111 8.53 9.48 -10.29
N GLN A 112 8.31 10.63 -10.94
CA GLN A 112 8.64 11.94 -10.37
C GLN A 112 7.98 12.14 -9.01
N GLY A 113 6.72 11.73 -8.86
CA GLY A 113 6.01 11.74 -7.59
C GLY A 113 6.64 10.84 -6.53
N ILE A 114 7.16 9.67 -6.90
CA ILE A 114 7.89 8.78 -5.99
C ILE A 114 9.22 9.40 -5.59
N VAL A 115 10.00 9.86 -6.56
CA VAL A 115 11.32 10.48 -6.34
C VAL A 115 11.23 11.68 -5.40
N SER A 116 10.20 12.53 -5.58
CA SER A 116 10.03 13.73 -4.73
C SER A 116 9.70 13.41 -3.27
N ARG A 117 9.16 12.23 -2.98
CA ARG A 117 8.78 11.82 -1.61
C ARG A 117 9.79 10.90 -0.93
N PHE A 118 10.45 10.05 -1.69
CA PHE A 118 11.25 8.94 -1.16
C PHE A 118 12.69 8.92 -1.66
N GLY A 119 13.07 9.88 -2.52
CA GLY A 119 14.38 9.90 -3.16
C GLY A 119 14.46 9.03 -4.42
N VAL A 120 15.61 9.09 -5.09
CA VAL A 120 15.85 8.39 -6.34
C VAL A 120 16.04 6.89 -6.08
N PRO A 121 15.24 6.01 -6.69
CA PRO A 121 15.41 4.58 -6.53
C PRO A 121 16.67 4.08 -7.27
N ASN A 122 17.36 3.14 -6.67
CA ASN A 122 18.48 2.45 -7.32
C ASN A 122 17.99 1.56 -8.48
N ARG A 123 16.79 0.96 -8.31
CA ARG A 123 16.24 0.03 -9.29
C ARG A 123 14.71 0.10 -9.36
N ILE A 124 14.21 0.01 -10.58
CA ILE A 124 12.78 -0.18 -10.87
C ILE A 124 12.61 -1.54 -11.56
N ILE A 125 11.67 -2.36 -11.07
CA ILE A 125 11.31 -3.65 -11.67
C ILE A 125 9.89 -3.51 -12.23
N THR A 126 9.71 -3.78 -13.51
CA THR A 126 8.42 -3.64 -14.19
C THR A 126 8.23 -4.75 -15.24
N ASP A 127 7.04 -4.84 -15.80
CA ASP A 127 6.76 -5.66 -16.97
C ASP A 127 7.30 -5.01 -18.27
N ASN A 128 7.12 -5.69 -19.41
CA ASN A 128 7.50 -5.18 -20.72
C ASN A 128 6.43 -4.27 -21.35
N GLY A 129 5.59 -3.60 -20.56
CA GLY A 129 4.59 -2.68 -21.08
C GLY A 129 5.19 -1.55 -21.90
N SER A 130 4.53 -1.15 -23.01
CA SER A 130 5.03 -0.16 -23.95
C SER A 130 5.36 1.20 -23.29
N GLN A 131 4.66 1.58 -22.24
CA GLN A 131 4.91 2.79 -21.45
C GLN A 131 6.24 2.76 -20.72
N PHE A 132 6.69 1.57 -20.26
CA PHE A 132 7.93 1.37 -19.52
C PHE A 132 9.12 1.03 -20.42
N THR A 133 8.85 0.53 -21.64
CA THR A 133 9.89 0.25 -22.64
C THR A 133 10.12 1.42 -23.61
N SER A 134 9.35 2.50 -23.47
CA SER A 134 9.50 3.70 -24.33
C SER A 134 10.85 4.37 -24.10
N HIS A 135 11.43 4.92 -25.15
CA HIS A 135 12.71 5.65 -25.10
C HIS A 135 12.67 6.75 -24.05
N SER A 136 11.61 7.58 -24.03
CA SER A 136 11.48 8.69 -23.08
C SER A 136 11.44 8.27 -21.62
N PHE A 137 10.84 7.11 -21.30
CA PHE A 137 10.83 6.59 -19.93
C PHE A 137 12.20 6.06 -19.53
N LEU A 138 12.87 5.33 -20.42
CA LEU A 138 14.20 4.77 -20.16
C LEU A 138 15.25 5.88 -20.04
N GLU A 139 15.20 6.88 -20.92
CA GLU A 139 16.08 8.05 -20.88
C GLU A 139 15.91 8.82 -19.54
N TYR A 140 14.68 9.08 -19.13
CA TYR A 140 14.40 9.71 -17.84
C TYR A 140 14.96 8.91 -16.65
N CYS A 141 14.82 7.58 -16.66
CA CYS A 141 15.38 6.74 -15.60
C CYS A 141 16.92 6.73 -15.62
N ASP A 142 17.52 6.74 -16.80
CA ASP A 142 18.97 6.80 -17.00
C ASP A 142 19.56 8.13 -16.49
N GLU A 143 18.90 9.25 -16.80
CA GLU A 143 19.27 10.58 -16.28
C GLU A 143 19.27 10.63 -14.75
N LEU A 144 18.35 9.90 -14.10
CA LEU A 144 18.31 9.75 -12.64
C LEU A 144 19.35 8.78 -12.09
N GLY A 145 20.03 8.00 -12.94
CA GLY A 145 20.89 6.90 -12.53
C GLY A 145 20.12 5.66 -12.02
N THR A 146 18.82 5.56 -12.34
CA THR A 146 17.95 4.46 -11.92
C THR A 146 17.98 3.32 -12.92
N LYS A 147 18.31 2.11 -12.49
CA LYS A 147 18.34 0.92 -13.36
C LYS A 147 16.92 0.35 -13.54
N VAL A 148 16.41 0.33 -14.78
CA VAL A 148 15.17 -0.36 -15.11
C VAL A 148 15.45 -1.85 -15.39
N CYS A 149 14.73 -2.73 -14.73
CA CYS A 149 14.80 -4.18 -14.89
C CYS A 149 13.43 -4.72 -15.31
N PHE A 150 13.40 -5.41 -16.44
CA PHE A 150 12.16 -6.02 -16.90
C PHE A 150 12.01 -7.43 -16.30
N ALA A 151 10.83 -7.70 -15.73
CA ALA A 151 10.48 -9.05 -15.29
C ALA A 151 10.32 -9.93 -16.52
N SER A 152 11.21 -10.92 -16.67
CA SER A 152 11.10 -11.89 -17.77
C SER A 152 9.95 -12.88 -17.48
N ILE A 153 9.35 -13.40 -18.55
CA ILE A 153 8.34 -14.47 -18.49
C ILE A 153 8.90 -15.72 -17.77
N ALA A 154 10.22 -15.92 -17.80
CA ALA A 154 10.90 -17.03 -17.14
C ALA A 154 11.08 -16.82 -15.61
N HIS A 155 10.94 -15.59 -15.09
CA HIS A 155 11.11 -15.29 -13.67
C HIS A 155 9.95 -14.40 -13.15
N PRO A 156 8.72 -14.88 -13.10
CA PRO A 156 7.56 -14.12 -12.63
C PRO A 156 7.69 -13.70 -11.15
N CYS A 157 8.51 -14.41 -10.36
CA CYS A 157 8.73 -14.10 -8.95
C CYS A 157 9.33 -12.71 -8.69
N SER A 158 10.00 -12.09 -9.67
CA SER A 158 10.57 -10.74 -9.50
C SER A 158 9.52 -9.66 -9.38
N ASN A 159 8.32 -9.84 -9.96
CA ASN A 159 7.20 -8.88 -9.86
C ASN A 159 6.03 -9.36 -8.98
N GLY A 160 6.08 -10.58 -8.44
CA GLY A 160 4.99 -11.18 -7.67
C GLY A 160 4.55 -10.39 -6.43
N GLN A 161 5.39 -9.48 -5.91
CA GLN A 161 4.98 -8.58 -4.82
C GLN A 161 4.04 -7.48 -5.32
N VAL A 162 4.29 -6.92 -6.50
CA VAL A 162 3.41 -5.90 -7.12
C VAL A 162 2.08 -6.51 -7.50
N GLU A 163 2.09 -7.72 -8.10
CA GLU A 163 0.86 -8.45 -8.44
C GLU A 163 0.00 -8.72 -7.20
N ARG A 164 0.64 -9.05 -6.07
CA ARG A 164 -0.06 -9.20 -4.79
C ARG A 164 -0.70 -7.89 -4.34
N ILE A 165 0.02 -6.78 -4.40
CA ILE A 165 -0.51 -5.45 -4.05
C ILE A 165 -1.64 -5.06 -5.00
N ASN A 166 -1.52 -5.32 -6.30
CA ASN A 166 -2.60 -5.10 -7.26
C ASN A 166 -3.87 -5.86 -6.86
N ALA A 167 -3.71 -7.14 -6.49
CA ALA A 167 -4.82 -7.95 -6.00
C ALA A 167 -5.42 -7.41 -4.70
N GLU A 168 -4.60 -6.92 -3.76
CA GLU A 168 -5.04 -6.33 -2.50
C GLU A 168 -5.75 -4.98 -2.71
N VAL A 169 -5.23 -4.12 -3.60
CA VAL A 169 -5.88 -2.87 -4.01
C VAL A 169 -7.24 -3.15 -4.62
N LEU A 170 -7.31 -4.06 -5.60
CA LEU A 170 -8.58 -4.46 -6.23
C LEU A 170 -9.56 -5.07 -5.22
N LYS A 171 -9.07 -5.92 -4.32
CA LYS A 171 -9.86 -6.51 -3.26
C LYS A 171 -10.41 -5.45 -2.30
N GLY A 172 -9.64 -4.42 -2.00
CA GLY A 172 -10.08 -3.30 -1.17
C GLY A 172 -11.10 -2.40 -1.88
N LEU A 173 -10.89 -2.11 -3.17
CA LEU A 173 -11.78 -1.27 -3.97
C LEU A 173 -13.16 -1.90 -4.22
N LYS A 174 -13.22 -3.21 -4.50
CA LYS A 174 -14.48 -3.90 -4.82
C LYS A 174 -15.53 -3.84 -3.71
N PRO A 175 -15.23 -4.19 -2.45
CA PRO A 175 -16.20 -4.09 -1.35
C PRO A 175 -16.64 -2.66 -1.06
N GLN A 176 -15.73 -1.70 -1.16
CA GLN A 176 -16.03 -0.29 -0.93
C GLN A 176 -16.94 0.27 -2.04
N ALA A 177 -16.60 -0.02 -3.30
CA ALA A 177 -17.44 0.35 -4.43
C ALA A 177 -18.86 -0.30 -4.35
N PHE A 178 -18.93 -1.57 -3.90
CA PHE A 178 -20.19 -2.27 -3.69
C PHE A 178 -21.08 -1.61 -2.62
N ASN A 179 -20.48 -1.25 -1.48
CA ASN A 179 -21.21 -0.57 -0.41
C ASN A 179 -21.75 0.80 -0.86
N ARG A 180 -20.94 1.57 -1.59
CA ARG A 180 -21.38 2.86 -2.14
C ARG A 180 -22.39 2.74 -3.27
N PHE A 181 -22.33 1.68 -4.07
CA PHE A 181 -23.34 1.40 -5.09
C PHE A 181 -24.72 1.22 -4.47
N LYS A 182 -24.79 0.53 -3.32
CA LYS A 182 -26.02 0.41 -2.52
C LYS A 182 -26.53 1.76 -1.97
N THR A 183 -25.62 2.72 -1.73
CA THR A 183 -25.93 4.03 -1.11
C THR A 183 -25.93 5.22 -2.10
N GLY A 184 -25.82 4.97 -3.42
CA GLY A 184 -25.80 6.02 -4.46
C GLY A 184 -24.50 6.81 -4.59
N GLY A 185 -23.35 6.27 -4.14
CA GLY A 185 -22.05 6.94 -4.16
C GLY A 185 -21.26 6.84 -5.48
N LYS A 186 -20.26 7.69 -5.63
CA LYS A 186 -19.54 8.01 -6.87
C LYS A 186 -18.24 7.24 -7.07
N GLY A 187 -18.32 5.92 -7.33
CA GLY A 187 -17.20 5.19 -7.96
C GLY A 187 -15.98 4.86 -7.08
N TRP A 188 -15.07 4.09 -7.64
CA TRP A 188 -13.90 3.49 -6.96
C TRP A 188 -12.80 4.50 -6.59
N ILE A 189 -12.73 5.63 -7.29
CA ILE A 189 -11.65 6.60 -7.09
C ILE A 189 -11.71 7.28 -5.72
N GLU A 190 -12.91 7.50 -5.20
CA GLU A 190 -13.11 8.10 -3.88
C GLU A 190 -12.73 7.15 -2.74
N GLU A 191 -12.71 5.84 -3.00
CA GLU A 191 -12.33 4.81 -2.04
C GLU A 191 -10.82 4.54 -2.01
N LEU A 192 -10.10 4.93 -3.06
CA LEU A 192 -8.67 4.64 -3.19
C LEU A 192 -7.84 5.14 -1.99
N PRO A 193 -8.02 6.36 -1.46
CA PRO A 193 -7.29 6.82 -0.28
C PRO A 193 -7.53 5.94 0.95
N ALA A 194 -8.77 5.49 1.16
CA ALA A 194 -9.12 4.64 2.29
C ALA A 194 -8.51 3.24 2.17
N VAL A 195 -8.45 2.70 0.95
CA VAL A 195 -7.79 1.42 0.66
C VAL A 195 -6.29 1.52 0.89
N LEU A 196 -5.64 2.58 0.38
CA LEU A 196 -4.21 2.80 0.59
C LEU A 196 -3.88 3.00 2.07
N TRP A 197 -4.68 3.78 2.79
CA TRP A 197 -4.55 3.93 4.23
C TRP A 197 -4.58 2.57 4.94
N SER A 198 -5.55 1.73 4.60
CA SER A 198 -5.64 0.39 5.18
C SER A 198 -4.41 -0.47 4.88
N LEU A 199 -3.91 -0.47 3.63
CA LEU A 199 -2.72 -1.24 3.23
C LEU A 199 -1.47 -0.74 3.96
N ARG A 200 -1.29 0.57 4.08
CA ARG A 200 -0.15 1.19 4.75
C ARG A 200 -0.13 0.96 6.25
N THR A 201 -1.29 0.85 6.89
CA THR A 201 -1.45 0.68 8.34
C THR A 201 -1.81 -0.75 8.77
N THR A 202 -1.72 -1.73 7.87
CA THR A 202 -1.93 -3.15 8.19
C THR A 202 -0.60 -3.89 8.22
N PRO A 203 -0.29 -4.65 9.29
CA PRO A 203 0.96 -5.41 9.40
C PRO A 203 1.15 -6.39 8.24
N ASN A 204 2.34 -6.39 7.66
CA ASN A 204 2.74 -7.40 6.71
C ASN A 204 2.98 -8.74 7.43
N ARG A 205 2.48 -9.85 6.88
CA ARG A 205 2.60 -11.18 7.52
C ARG A 205 4.03 -11.65 7.68
N ALA A 206 4.92 -11.30 6.75
CA ALA A 206 6.31 -11.76 6.78
C ALA A 206 7.17 -10.97 7.76
N MET A 207 6.92 -9.65 7.88
CA MET A 207 7.74 -8.74 8.68
C MET A 207 7.12 -8.43 10.04
N GLN A 208 5.83 -8.73 10.22
CA GLN A 208 5.03 -8.38 11.40
C GLN A 208 4.98 -6.87 11.71
N GLU A 209 5.45 -6.03 10.77
CA GLU A 209 5.47 -4.58 10.82
C GLU A 209 4.50 -3.96 9.82
N THR A 210 4.00 -2.75 10.09
CA THR A 210 3.22 -1.99 9.11
C THR A 210 4.14 -1.29 8.12
N PRO A 211 3.74 -1.13 6.85
CA PRO A 211 4.50 -0.25 5.94
C PRO A 211 4.67 1.16 6.50
N PHE A 212 3.69 1.65 7.25
CA PHE A 212 3.74 2.98 7.86
C PHE A 212 4.85 3.09 8.91
N SER A 213 4.96 2.11 9.83
CA SER A 213 6.02 2.12 10.85
C SER A 213 7.42 1.99 10.24
N LEU A 214 7.55 1.18 9.16
CA LEU A 214 8.83 1.01 8.46
C LEU A 214 9.28 2.27 7.71
N VAL A 215 8.36 3.14 7.32
CA VAL A 215 8.66 4.40 6.61
C VAL A 215 8.91 5.55 7.59
N TYR A 216 8.08 5.68 8.62
CA TYR A 216 8.07 6.83 9.51
C TYR A 216 8.66 6.57 10.90
N GLY A 217 9.05 5.33 11.20
CA GLY A 217 9.60 4.94 12.51
C GLY A 217 8.55 4.86 13.63
N ALA A 218 7.28 5.12 13.33
CA ALA A 218 6.19 5.07 14.30
C ALA A 218 4.89 4.58 13.65
N GLU A 219 4.01 3.98 14.44
CA GLU A 219 2.68 3.57 13.98
C GLU A 219 1.77 4.77 13.71
N ALA A 220 0.98 4.69 12.65
CA ALA A 220 -0.02 5.70 12.32
C ALA A 220 -1.05 5.85 13.45
N VAL A 221 -1.39 7.07 13.81
CA VAL A 221 -2.52 7.33 14.70
C VAL A 221 -3.82 7.10 13.95
N LEU A 222 -4.65 6.17 14.46
CA LEU A 222 -5.93 5.87 13.84
C LEU A 222 -7.03 6.76 14.40
N PRO A 223 -8.08 7.09 13.61
CA PRO A 223 -9.21 7.90 14.08
C PRO A 223 -9.88 7.37 15.36
N MET A 224 -9.86 6.03 15.54
CA MET A 224 -10.42 5.39 16.73
C MET A 224 -9.58 5.67 17.99
N GLU A 225 -8.27 5.84 17.86
CA GLU A 225 -7.40 6.19 18.99
C GLU A 225 -7.69 7.58 19.51
N LEU A 226 -7.94 8.55 18.61
CA LEU A 226 -8.36 9.89 19.02
C LEU A 226 -9.75 9.90 19.63
N LYS A 227 -10.67 9.09 19.07
CA LYS A 227 -12.05 9.03 19.56
C LYS A 227 -12.19 8.38 20.94
N TYR A 228 -11.46 7.30 21.19
CA TYR A 228 -11.58 6.51 22.41
C TYR A 228 -10.38 6.65 23.36
N GLY A 229 -9.32 7.32 22.94
CA GLY A 229 -8.11 7.54 23.71
C GLY A 229 -7.28 6.27 23.89
N SER A 230 -6.31 6.02 23.01
CA SER A 230 -5.30 4.97 23.25
C SER A 230 -4.32 5.41 24.33
N PRO A 231 -3.58 4.49 24.96
CA PRO A 231 -2.55 4.87 25.94
C PRO A 231 -1.57 5.91 25.42
N ARG A 232 -1.11 5.78 24.16
CA ARG A 232 -0.15 6.73 23.55
C ARG A 232 -0.75 8.10 23.26
N THR A 233 -2.05 8.17 22.89
CA THR A 233 -2.71 9.46 22.63
C THR A 233 -3.09 10.18 23.91
N ARG A 234 -3.33 9.44 25.02
CA ARG A 234 -3.57 10.01 26.35
C ARG A 234 -2.28 10.50 27.01
N ALA A 235 -1.16 9.83 26.73
CA ALA A 235 0.16 10.21 27.23
C ALA A 235 0.86 11.27 26.37
N TYR A 236 0.16 11.86 25.36
CA TYR A 236 0.71 12.92 24.54
C TYR A 236 0.85 14.19 25.38
N ASP A 237 2.08 14.64 25.53
CA ASP A 237 2.46 15.88 26.19
C ASP A 237 3.25 16.72 25.18
N GLU A 238 2.72 17.89 24.82
CA GLU A 238 3.29 18.75 23.79
C GLU A 238 4.60 19.36 24.23
N GLU A 239 4.73 19.73 25.52
CA GLU A 239 5.95 20.32 26.08
C GLU A 239 7.10 19.31 26.11
N ALA A 240 6.84 18.10 26.61
CA ALA A 240 7.81 17.01 26.62
C ALA A 240 8.22 16.56 25.20
N GLN A 241 7.35 16.71 24.20
CA GLN A 241 7.68 16.40 22.83
C GLN A 241 8.55 17.48 22.18
N GLN A 242 8.34 18.72 22.55
CA GLN A 242 9.17 19.85 22.08
C GLN A 242 10.61 19.74 22.60
N GLU A 243 10.78 19.37 23.86
CA GLU A 243 12.11 19.11 24.43
C GLU A 243 12.84 17.99 23.71
N ARG A 244 12.18 16.84 23.48
CA ARG A 244 12.76 15.71 22.71
C ARG A 244 13.17 16.10 21.29
N ARG A 245 12.39 16.94 20.60
CA ARG A 245 12.74 17.42 19.26
C ARG A 245 13.99 18.31 19.26
N ILE A 246 14.19 19.09 20.31
CA ILE A 246 15.40 19.91 20.48
C ILE A 246 16.61 18.99 20.72
N ASP A 247 16.46 17.97 21.57
CA ASP A 247 17.50 16.98 21.81
C ASP A 247 17.87 16.19 20.55
N ASP A 248 16.87 15.74 19.76
CA ASP A 248 17.11 15.04 18.49
C ASP A 248 17.86 15.91 17.47
N VAL A 249 17.58 17.22 17.41
CA VAL A 249 18.31 18.16 16.53
C VAL A 249 19.76 18.33 17.01
N ASN A 250 19.97 18.42 18.31
CA ASN A 250 21.32 18.58 18.90
C ASN A 250 22.18 17.31 18.75
N PHE A 251 21.55 16.12 18.56
CA PHE A 251 22.27 14.87 18.28
C PHE A 251 22.73 14.75 16.81
N LEU A 252 22.25 15.62 15.91
CA LEU A 252 22.61 15.63 14.49
C LEU A 252 23.76 16.61 14.15
N GLU A 253 24.23 17.39 15.12
CA GLU A 253 25.44 18.24 15.03
C GLU A 253 26.67 17.47 15.58
#